data_96a3b42655923addae4d3e4fbf764d4c
#
_entry.id   96a3b42655923addae4d3e4fbf764d4c
#
_cell.length_a   1.000
_cell.length_b   1.000
_cell.length_c   1.000
_cell.angle_alpha   90.00
_cell.angle_beta   90.00
_cell.angle_gamma   90.00
#
_symmetry.space_group_name_H-M   'P 1'
#
loop_
_entity.id
_entity.type
_entity.pdbx_description
1 polymer ?
#
loop_
_entity_poly.entity_id
_entity_poly.type
_entity_poly.pdbx_seq_one_letter_code
_entity_poly.pdbx_strand_id
1 'polypeptide(L)'
;MFGVNLSIYAAFNTVWLASSGLVWPIAIQLYASYFTRRLSHSAQSVCSPRFANARKSSARNVASVVVPLFPAILALIIPPLAVASASHPFQMLASGPLIAFGLAATLLPFWLYATLRLLDALATREHLVKWIIWFLVTAGVCMFAHPRIVFTWLLLMAPFVLTRLPWKAIAGLAGVVVLGAAVFLVYMMSSYKSDRYFNPASWFHTFVPNRTVPEALKIYVTDNIGGVQGWFMAAIVLIAFAVTVAAIIRPQWFAAKRADSATVPGASAIDRASDSTSAQPHEQVADFAAMPADRRNRKTSASYRTPRSDASQLRRDAIAILLAFFLVGLVYVCSTALTGWFPNIVAAAWYRAETRPLTMIPFGVLPLIVFAAVVLLRAGRLPNVTKIIAIVLLAALAISCQFGNTVRSALSDAVYANMTIDDARPDEQLTATKEKILKKVVKETGTDSVVVSDPLNGSMYATAMYGADMLFPIYNAKAEKNGAIFGQTENAFASGDGKALTNTVCPLSADGDAYFLSMGGQAPSLQMFTFKQQYDTFHDQKLIDQYAKDGTMRKVQDYSNMASYAKGWALYQFNCQ
;
A
#
# COMPACT_ATOMS: atom_id res chain seq x y z
N MET A 1 21.89 2.37 12.93
CA MET A 1 21.08 3.60 12.81
C MET A 1 22.01 4.79 12.73
N PHE A 2 21.76 5.74 11.86
CA PHE A 2 22.71 6.74 11.36
C PHE A 2 23.11 7.87 12.33
N GLY A 3 23.31 7.59 13.63
CA GLY A 3 23.90 8.56 14.58
C GLY A 3 23.08 9.85 14.84
N VAL A 4 21.82 9.91 14.37
CA VAL A 4 20.93 11.04 14.63
C VAL A 4 20.09 10.69 15.86
N ASN A 5 20.32 11.40 16.96
CA ASN A 5 19.52 11.29 18.19
C ASN A 5 18.12 11.92 17.97
N LEU A 6 17.27 11.23 17.22
CA LEU A 6 15.85 11.59 17.08
C LEU A 6 15.05 10.89 18.20
N SER A 7 14.14 11.62 18.84
CA SER A 7 13.13 10.98 19.69
C SER A 7 12.32 9.98 18.84
N ILE A 8 11.78 8.93 19.45
CA ILE A 8 10.97 7.93 18.75
C ILE A 8 9.79 8.57 18.01
N TYR A 9 9.19 9.61 18.56
CA TYR A 9 8.11 10.39 17.94
C TYR A 9 8.59 11.12 16.69
N ALA A 10 9.74 11.80 16.77
CA ALA A 10 10.31 12.52 15.63
C ALA A 10 10.71 11.56 14.51
N ALA A 11 11.30 10.41 14.86
CA ALA A 11 11.65 9.37 13.89
C ALA A 11 10.40 8.80 13.21
N PHE A 12 9.36 8.50 13.98
CA PHE A 12 8.09 7.99 13.47
C PHE A 12 7.42 8.99 12.52
N ASN A 13 7.28 10.25 12.95
CA ASN A 13 6.68 11.31 12.15
C ASN A 13 7.46 11.56 10.86
N THR A 14 8.80 11.53 10.92
CA THR A 14 9.66 11.69 9.74
C THR A 14 9.44 10.57 8.73
N VAL A 15 9.44 9.31 9.17
CA VAL A 15 9.16 8.16 8.29
C VAL A 15 7.78 8.26 7.68
N TRP A 16 6.79 8.67 8.48
CA TRP A 16 5.42 8.81 8.01
C TRP A 16 5.26 9.94 6.99
N LEU A 17 5.78 11.12 7.26
CA LEU A 17 5.76 12.25 6.33
C LEU A 17 6.50 11.92 5.03
N ALA A 18 7.67 11.29 5.11
CA ALA A 18 8.41 10.84 3.93
C ALA A 18 7.61 9.80 3.13
N SER A 19 7.01 8.83 3.80
CA SER A 19 6.23 7.77 3.15
C SER A 19 4.99 8.32 2.48
N SER A 20 4.21 9.15 3.18
CA SER A 20 2.92 9.64 2.70
C SER A 20 3.05 10.82 1.74
N GLY A 21 3.96 11.77 2.02
CA GLY A 21 4.09 13.01 1.27
C GLY A 21 5.04 12.91 0.07
N LEU A 22 5.99 11.97 0.08
CA LEU A 22 7.00 11.84 -0.98
C LEU A 22 6.94 10.49 -1.68
N VAL A 23 7.06 9.38 -0.94
CA VAL A 23 7.16 8.04 -1.55
C VAL A 23 5.87 7.63 -2.24
N TRP A 24 4.72 7.82 -1.59
CA TRP A 24 3.42 7.49 -2.15
C TRP A 24 3.09 8.24 -3.44
N PRO A 25 3.18 9.59 -3.52
CA PRO A 25 2.93 10.31 -4.76
C PRO A 25 3.86 9.89 -5.90
N ILE A 26 5.16 9.67 -5.61
CA ILE A 26 6.13 9.23 -6.61
C ILE A 26 5.82 7.81 -7.09
N ALA A 27 5.51 6.91 -6.18
CA ALA A 27 5.21 5.52 -6.50
C ALA A 27 3.97 5.38 -7.38
N ILE A 28 2.88 6.09 -7.03
CA ILE A 28 1.65 6.08 -7.83
C ILE A 28 1.84 6.80 -9.18
N GLN A 29 2.62 7.87 -9.21
CA GLN A 29 3.01 8.55 -10.43
C GLN A 29 3.74 7.60 -11.39
N LEU A 30 4.70 6.83 -10.87
CA LEU A 30 5.43 5.83 -11.66
C LEU A 30 4.48 4.76 -12.20
N TYR A 31 3.60 4.22 -11.35
CA TYR A 31 2.61 3.22 -11.76
C TYR A 31 1.65 3.76 -12.83
N ALA A 32 1.09 4.94 -12.62
CA ALA A 32 0.21 5.60 -13.58
C ALA A 32 0.93 5.95 -14.89
N SER A 33 2.24 6.29 -14.83
CA SER A 33 3.05 6.58 -16.00
C SER A 33 3.16 5.41 -16.98
N TYR A 34 2.94 4.18 -16.52
CA TYR A 34 2.88 3.01 -17.37
C TYR A 34 1.77 3.15 -18.42
N PHE A 35 0.59 3.58 -18.00
CA PHE A 35 -0.55 3.76 -18.88
C PHE A 35 -0.36 4.97 -19.82
N THR A 36 0.17 6.08 -19.30
CA THR A 36 0.41 7.28 -20.11
C THR A 36 1.46 7.04 -21.19
N ARG A 37 2.61 6.43 -20.87
CA ARG A 37 3.69 6.15 -21.82
C ARG A 37 3.29 5.14 -22.88
N ARG A 38 2.63 4.06 -22.48
CA ARG A 38 2.22 3.01 -23.40
C ARG A 38 1.25 3.53 -24.45
N LEU A 39 0.42 4.50 -24.08
CA LEU A 39 -0.48 5.15 -24.97
C LEU A 39 0.21 6.22 -25.84
N SER A 40 1.27 6.88 -25.39
CA SER A 40 2.01 7.87 -26.20
C SER A 40 2.94 7.24 -27.24
N HIS A 41 3.54 6.09 -26.98
CA HIS A 41 4.40 5.41 -27.96
C HIS A 41 3.67 4.99 -29.24
N SER A 42 2.39 4.66 -29.18
CA SER A 42 1.62 4.36 -30.39
C SER A 42 1.30 5.61 -31.23
N ALA A 43 1.36 6.81 -30.65
CA ALA A 43 1.20 8.07 -31.41
C ALA A 43 2.50 8.53 -32.10
N GLN A 44 3.65 8.27 -31.48
CA GLN A 44 4.96 8.67 -32.04
C GLN A 44 5.41 7.79 -33.22
N SER A 45 4.97 6.54 -33.29
CA SER A 45 5.28 5.66 -34.44
C SER A 45 4.61 6.11 -35.74
N VAL A 46 3.67 7.03 -35.69
CA VAL A 46 3.01 7.64 -36.88
C VAL A 46 3.77 8.86 -37.41
N CYS A 47 4.62 9.49 -36.59
CA CYS A 47 5.47 10.62 -36.99
C CYS A 47 6.90 10.16 -37.29
N SER A 48 7.10 9.30 -38.29
CA SER A 48 8.43 9.00 -38.83
C SER A 48 9.01 10.21 -39.55
N PRO A 49 10.30 10.55 -39.34
CA PRO A 49 10.89 11.80 -39.82
C PRO A 49 11.18 11.83 -41.34
N ARG A 50 10.44 11.09 -42.14
CA ARG A 50 10.63 11.08 -43.62
C ARG A 50 10.10 12.31 -44.38
N PHE A 51 9.49 13.28 -43.65
CA PHE A 51 8.98 14.53 -44.27
C PHE A 51 9.48 15.80 -43.58
N ALA A 52 10.78 15.86 -43.24
CA ALA A 52 11.38 17.08 -42.69
C ALA A 52 11.52 18.24 -43.73
N ASN A 53 11.12 18.04 -44.98
CA ASN A 53 11.32 19.03 -46.05
C ASN A 53 10.04 19.64 -46.66
N ALA A 54 8.90 19.59 -45.95
CA ALA A 54 7.69 20.27 -46.45
C ALA A 54 7.47 21.60 -45.71
N ARG A 55 7.63 22.67 -46.48
CA ARG A 55 7.41 24.11 -46.25
C ARG A 55 6.50 24.51 -45.07
N LYS A 56 7.03 25.45 -44.30
CA LYS A 56 6.43 26.29 -43.28
C LYS A 56 5.00 26.75 -43.61
N SER A 57 4.02 26.34 -42.80
CA SER A 57 2.78 27.09 -42.62
C SER A 57 2.55 27.28 -41.11
N SER A 58 2.43 28.54 -40.72
CA SER A 58 2.44 29.04 -39.34
C SER A 58 1.32 28.48 -38.43
N ALA A 59 0.21 28.04 -39.01
CA ALA A 59 -0.94 27.49 -38.24
C ALA A 59 -0.77 26.02 -37.77
N ARG A 60 0.20 25.27 -38.35
CA ARG A 60 0.51 23.89 -37.94
C ARG A 60 1.35 23.79 -36.65
N ASN A 61 2.04 24.87 -36.29
CA ASN A 61 2.99 24.85 -35.19
C ASN A 61 2.33 24.78 -33.80
N VAL A 62 1.12 25.29 -33.60
CA VAL A 62 0.41 25.27 -32.33
C VAL A 62 -0.12 23.86 -32.01
N ALA A 63 -0.68 23.17 -33.01
CA ALA A 63 -1.21 21.82 -32.82
C ALA A 63 -0.11 20.78 -32.55
N SER A 64 1.10 20.94 -33.06
CA SER A 64 2.23 20.02 -32.86
C SER A 64 2.88 20.15 -31.49
N VAL A 65 2.74 21.31 -30.82
CA VAL A 65 3.26 21.54 -29.45
C VAL A 65 2.27 21.09 -28.38
N VAL A 66 0.96 21.20 -28.63
CA VAL A 66 -0.09 20.93 -27.66
C VAL A 66 -0.26 19.42 -27.39
N VAL A 67 -0.08 18.56 -28.40
CA VAL A 67 -0.28 17.10 -28.24
C VAL A 67 0.70 16.43 -27.25
N PRO A 68 2.01 16.74 -27.21
CA PRO A 68 2.92 16.20 -26.21
C PRO A 68 2.72 16.81 -24.80
N LEU A 69 2.05 17.96 -24.67
CA LEU A 69 1.85 18.65 -23.40
C LEU A 69 0.81 17.95 -22.51
N PHE A 70 -0.23 17.37 -23.07
CA PHE A 70 -1.30 16.71 -22.29
C PHE A 70 -0.81 15.57 -21.39
N PRO A 71 0.03 14.62 -21.84
CA PRO A 71 0.57 13.59 -20.95
C PRO A 71 1.43 14.16 -19.81
N ALA A 72 2.18 15.24 -20.07
CA ALA A 72 2.99 15.91 -19.06
C ALA A 72 2.13 16.58 -17.98
N ILE A 73 1.08 17.31 -18.39
CA ILE A 73 0.13 17.95 -17.47
C ILE A 73 -0.61 16.88 -16.65
N LEU A 74 -1.10 15.81 -17.30
CA LEU A 74 -1.74 14.71 -16.58
C LEU A 74 -0.78 14.09 -15.56
N ALA A 75 0.49 13.94 -15.93
CA ALA A 75 1.51 13.45 -15.01
C ALA A 75 1.70 14.34 -13.77
N LEU A 76 1.52 15.66 -13.89
CA LEU A 76 1.57 16.60 -12.77
C LEU A 76 0.31 16.57 -11.89
N ILE A 77 -0.83 16.16 -12.45
CA ILE A 77 -2.12 16.08 -11.72
C ILE A 77 -2.21 14.79 -10.88
N ILE A 78 -1.57 13.70 -11.29
CA ILE A 78 -1.66 12.40 -10.64
C ILE A 78 -1.21 12.43 -9.17
N PRO A 79 -0.04 13.00 -8.79
CA PRO A 79 0.40 13.04 -7.41
C PRO A 79 -0.59 13.75 -6.47
N PRO A 80 -1.06 14.97 -6.73
CA PRO A 80 -2.05 15.61 -5.86
C PRO A 80 -3.38 14.86 -5.85
N LEU A 81 -3.79 14.21 -6.94
CA LEU A 81 -4.98 13.38 -6.94
C LEU A 81 -4.79 12.11 -6.06
N ALA A 82 -3.61 11.53 -6.06
CA ALA A 82 -3.29 10.36 -5.24
C ALA A 82 -3.31 10.64 -3.73
N VAL A 83 -2.96 11.86 -3.32
CA VAL A 83 -3.03 12.29 -1.91
C VAL A 83 -4.36 12.94 -1.53
N ALA A 84 -5.29 13.05 -2.47
CA ALA A 84 -6.64 13.58 -2.21
C ALA A 84 -7.49 12.61 -1.38
N SER A 85 -7.31 11.29 -1.60
CA SER A 85 -8.03 10.26 -0.85
C SER A 85 -7.72 10.30 0.64
N ALA A 86 -8.74 10.23 1.48
CA ALA A 86 -8.56 10.04 2.90
C ALA A 86 -8.23 8.59 3.28
N SER A 87 -8.41 7.65 2.35
CA SER A 87 -8.18 6.22 2.58
C SER A 87 -6.71 5.86 2.77
N HIS A 88 -5.83 6.38 1.92
CA HIS A 88 -4.40 6.16 1.99
C HIS A 88 -3.68 7.44 1.57
N PRO A 89 -2.69 7.88 2.31
CA PRO A 89 -2.06 7.24 3.47
C PRO A 89 -2.70 7.55 4.83
N PHE A 90 -3.62 8.49 4.93
CA PHE A 90 -4.07 9.12 6.18
C PHE A 90 -4.84 8.19 7.13
N GLN A 91 -5.72 7.34 6.62
CA GLN A 91 -6.55 6.46 7.45
C GLN A 91 -5.72 5.53 8.34
N MET A 92 -4.53 5.17 7.90
CA MET A 92 -3.68 4.24 8.64
C MET A 92 -3.07 4.86 9.90
N LEU A 93 -2.95 6.18 9.97
CA LEU A 93 -2.57 6.89 11.19
C LEU A 93 -3.71 6.96 12.21
N ALA A 94 -4.93 7.15 11.72
CA ALA A 94 -6.11 7.30 12.58
C ALA A 94 -6.62 5.97 13.16
N SER A 95 -6.34 4.83 12.48
CA SER A 95 -6.94 3.53 12.80
C SER A 95 -6.01 2.57 13.55
N GLY A 96 -5.07 3.09 14.31
CA GLY A 96 -4.13 2.29 15.11
C GLY A 96 -2.94 1.75 14.32
N PRO A 97 -2.12 0.86 14.89
CA PRO A 97 -0.78 0.54 14.41
C PRO A 97 -0.77 -0.36 13.15
N LEU A 98 -1.45 0.05 12.09
CA LEU A 98 -1.36 -0.62 10.79
C LEU A 98 -0.24 -0.03 9.92
N ILE A 99 0.78 0.56 10.57
CA ILE A 99 1.90 1.27 9.93
C ILE A 99 2.65 0.37 8.96
N ALA A 100 2.95 -0.85 9.36
CA ALA A 100 3.67 -1.81 8.53
C ALA A 100 2.89 -2.11 7.23
N PHE A 101 1.57 -2.32 7.31
CA PHE A 101 0.74 -2.51 6.13
C PHE A 101 0.64 -1.24 5.28
N GLY A 102 0.58 -0.04 5.91
CA GLY A 102 0.57 1.23 5.21
C GLY A 102 1.85 1.52 4.47
N LEU A 103 2.99 1.24 5.08
CA LEU A 103 4.29 1.33 4.42
C LEU A 103 4.35 0.38 3.21
N ALA A 104 3.90 -0.86 3.38
CA ALA A 104 3.82 -1.81 2.27
C ALA A 104 2.89 -1.32 1.16
N ALA A 105 1.72 -0.75 1.50
CA ALA A 105 0.79 -0.16 0.53
C ALA A 105 1.39 1.05 -0.20
N THR A 106 2.14 1.90 0.52
CA THR A 106 2.88 3.03 -0.07
C THR A 106 3.92 2.57 -1.11
N LEU A 107 4.58 1.44 -0.87
CA LEU A 107 5.59 0.86 -1.75
C LEU A 107 5.00 0.01 -2.88
N LEU A 108 3.77 -0.47 -2.71
CA LEU A 108 3.11 -1.36 -3.66
C LEU A 108 3.08 -0.87 -5.11
N PRO A 109 2.88 0.43 -5.44
CA PRO A 109 2.86 0.88 -6.83
C PRO A 109 4.18 0.63 -7.58
N PHE A 110 5.33 0.60 -6.88
CA PHE A 110 6.60 0.20 -7.50
C PHE A 110 6.56 -1.26 -7.95
N TRP A 111 6.02 -2.14 -7.13
CA TRP A 111 5.87 -3.56 -7.46
C TRP A 111 4.85 -3.77 -8.59
N LEU A 112 3.71 -3.07 -8.56
CA LEU A 112 2.72 -3.08 -9.64
C LEU A 112 3.35 -2.63 -10.97
N TYR A 113 4.11 -1.54 -10.96
CA TYR A 113 4.83 -1.07 -12.14
C TYR A 113 5.84 -2.07 -12.66
N ALA A 114 6.68 -2.64 -11.77
CA ALA A 114 7.66 -3.66 -12.13
C ALA A 114 7.00 -4.90 -12.73
N THR A 115 5.86 -5.33 -12.18
CA THR A 115 5.06 -6.45 -12.70
C THR A 115 4.55 -6.18 -14.12
N LEU A 116 3.98 -5.00 -14.37
CA LEU A 116 3.48 -4.63 -15.70
C LEU A 116 4.62 -4.57 -16.73
N ARG A 117 5.78 -4.05 -16.33
CA ARG A 117 6.97 -4.01 -17.19
C ARG A 117 7.54 -5.41 -17.43
N LEU A 118 7.49 -6.29 -16.44
CA LEU A 118 7.87 -7.69 -16.60
C LEU A 118 6.94 -8.40 -17.58
N LEU A 119 5.62 -8.20 -17.51
CA LEU A 119 4.66 -8.75 -18.48
C LEU A 119 4.95 -8.25 -19.90
N ASP A 120 5.32 -6.99 -20.07
CA ASP A 120 5.74 -6.45 -21.37
C ASP A 120 7.06 -7.10 -21.84
N ALA A 121 8.06 -7.24 -20.94
CA ALA A 121 9.34 -7.84 -21.24
C ALA A 121 9.22 -9.34 -21.62
N LEU A 122 8.30 -10.07 -20.98
CA LEU A 122 7.98 -11.46 -21.34
C LEU A 122 7.41 -11.56 -22.78
N ALA A 123 6.61 -10.58 -23.19
CA ALA A 123 6.04 -10.56 -24.54
C ALA A 123 7.06 -10.14 -25.62
N THR A 124 7.99 -9.21 -25.30
CA THR A 124 8.97 -8.67 -26.26
C THR A 124 10.34 -9.35 -26.19
N ARG A 125 10.63 -10.04 -25.08
CA ARG A 125 11.94 -10.59 -24.70
C ARG A 125 13.05 -9.53 -24.54
N GLU A 126 12.66 -8.25 -24.46
CA GLU A 126 13.59 -7.15 -24.26
C GLU A 126 13.77 -6.84 -22.78
N HIS A 127 15.02 -6.68 -22.35
CA HIS A 127 15.38 -6.32 -20.96
C HIS A 127 14.76 -7.23 -19.88
N LEU A 128 14.52 -8.52 -20.20
CA LEU A 128 13.82 -9.47 -19.32
C LEU A 128 14.51 -9.59 -17.94
N VAL A 129 15.82 -9.80 -17.92
CA VAL A 129 16.61 -9.95 -16.68
C VAL A 129 16.46 -8.71 -15.79
N LYS A 130 16.55 -7.51 -16.38
CA LYS A 130 16.34 -6.25 -15.65
C LYS A 130 14.99 -6.23 -14.94
N TRP A 131 13.91 -6.60 -15.64
CA TRP A 131 12.57 -6.53 -15.05
C TRP A 131 12.28 -7.66 -14.08
N ILE A 132 12.93 -8.83 -14.20
CA ILE A 132 12.91 -9.88 -13.18
C ILE A 132 13.57 -9.36 -11.89
N ILE A 133 14.75 -8.74 -11.98
CA ILE A 133 15.44 -8.19 -10.80
C ILE A 133 14.58 -7.11 -10.12
N TRP A 134 14.06 -6.15 -10.88
CA TRP A 134 13.19 -5.11 -10.31
C TRP A 134 11.92 -5.67 -9.67
N PHE A 135 11.30 -6.68 -10.30
CA PHE A 135 10.15 -7.37 -9.72
C PHE A 135 10.49 -8.02 -8.38
N LEU A 136 11.60 -8.78 -8.31
CA LEU A 136 12.02 -9.45 -7.08
C LEU A 136 12.40 -8.46 -5.97
N VAL A 137 13.13 -7.41 -6.30
CA VAL A 137 13.52 -6.37 -5.33
C VAL A 137 12.28 -5.66 -4.77
N THR A 138 11.38 -5.20 -5.62
CA THR A 138 10.17 -4.49 -5.17
C THR A 138 9.21 -5.42 -4.42
N ALA A 139 9.08 -6.68 -4.83
CA ALA A 139 8.32 -7.69 -4.10
C ALA A 139 8.92 -7.94 -2.71
N GLY A 140 10.25 -8.14 -2.65
CA GLY A 140 10.96 -8.37 -1.39
C GLY A 140 10.78 -7.21 -0.41
N VAL A 141 10.94 -5.97 -0.86
CA VAL A 141 10.77 -4.76 -0.03
C VAL A 141 9.33 -4.64 0.47
N CYS A 142 8.33 -4.84 -0.40
CA CYS A 142 6.93 -4.79 -0.01
C CYS A 142 6.56 -5.90 1.01
N MET A 143 7.02 -7.13 0.76
CA MET A 143 6.75 -8.26 1.65
C MET A 143 7.52 -8.16 2.98
N PHE A 144 8.72 -7.58 2.98
CA PHE A 144 9.46 -7.29 4.20
C PHE A 144 8.72 -6.26 5.06
N ALA A 145 8.16 -5.21 4.44
CA ALA A 145 7.34 -4.24 5.17
C ALA A 145 6.06 -4.90 5.75
N HIS A 146 5.34 -5.70 4.95
CA HIS A 146 4.19 -6.47 5.43
C HIS A 146 3.83 -7.62 4.47
N PRO A 147 3.97 -8.91 4.87
CA PRO A 147 3.82 -10.04 3.95
C PRO A 147 2.42 -10.17 3.32
N ARG A 148 1.36 -9.73 4.00
CA ARG A 148 -0.02 -9.80 3.46
C ARG A 148 -0.29 -8.86 2.29
N ILE A 149 0.62 -7.93 1.97
CA ILE A 149 0.49 -7.07 0.79
C ILE A 149 0.46 -7.87 -0.52
N VAL A 150 0.98 -9.10 -0.50
CA VAL A 150 0.92 -10.03 -1.65
C VAL A 150 -0.51 -10.28 -2.13
N PHE A 151 -1.48 -10.33 -1.22
CA PHE A 151 -2.89 -10.52 -1.59
C PHE A 151 -3.45 -9.31 -2.34
N THR A 152 -3.06 -8.10 -1.92
CA THR A 152 -3.42 -6.88 -2.64
C THR A 152 -2.75 -6.82 -4.01
N TRP A 153 -1.47 -7.20 -4.11
CA TRP A 153 -0.77 -7.31 -5.38
C TRP A 153 -1.44 -8.35 -6.30
N LEU A 154 -1.79 -9.54 -5.80
CA LEU A 154 -2.49 -10.59 -6.57
C LEU A 154 -3.83 -10.06 -7.08
N LEU A 155 -4.64 -9.43 -6.21
CA LEU A 155 -5.94 -8.88 -6.58
C LEU A 155 -5.84 -7.88 -7.74
N LEU A 156 -4.85 -6.98 -7.68
CA LEU A 156 -4.67 -5.91 -8.66
C LEU A 156 -4.01 -6.41 -9.96
N MET A 157 -3.13 -7.42 -9.88
CA MET A 157 -2.37 -7.90 -11.05
C MET A 157 -3.01 -9.09 -11.75
N ALA A 158 -3.85 -9.88 -11.08
CA ALA A 158 -4.55 -11.01 -11.71
C ALA A 158 -5.29 -10.60 -12.99
N PRO A 159 -6.06 -9.50 -13.05
CA PRO A 159 -6.71 -9.07 -14.29
C PRO A 159 -5.74 -8.83 -15.45
N PHE A 160 -4.57 -8.25 -15.17
CA PHE A 160 -3.55 -8.00 -16.20
C PHE A 160 -2.87 -9.28 -16.66
N VAL A 161 -2.62 -10.21 -15.76
CA VAL A 161 -2.08 -11.54 -16.07
C VAL A 161 -3.07 -12.31 -16.95
N LEU A 162 -4.35 -12.37 -16.56
CA LEU A 162 -5.41 -13.08 -17.29
C LEU A 162 -5.66 -12.52 -18.70
N THR A 163 -5.53 -11.20 -18.87
CA THR A 163 -5.77 -10.56 -20.17
C THR A 163 -4.57 -10.57 -21.12
N ARG A 164 -3.34 -10.81 -20.61
CA ARG A 164 -2.11 -10.69 -21.38
C ARG A 164 -1.37 -12.00 -21.63
N LEU A 165 -1.44 -12.94 -20.69
CA LEU A 165 -0.75 -14.23 -20.85
C LEU A 165 -1.62 -15.24 -21.62
N PRO A 166 -1.01 -16.14 -22.39
CA PRO A 166 -1.72 -17.24 -23.01
C PRO A 166 -2.22 -18.22 -21.92
N TRP A 167 -3.36 -18.86 -22.17
CA TRP A 167 -4.00 -19.74 -21.18
C TRP A 167 -3.07 -20.85 -20.64
N LYS A 168 -2.15 -21.37 -21.48
CA LYS A 168 -1.15 -22.38 -21.07
C LYS A 168 -0.19 -21.85 -20.00
N ALA A 169 0.25 -20.59 -20.13
CA ALA A 169 1.08 -19.94 -19.11
C ALA A 169 0.29 -19.67 -17.83
N ILE A 170 -0.99 -19.28 -17.95
CA ILE A 170 -1.89 -19.10 -16.80
C ILE A 170 -2.10 -20.42 -16.06
N ALA A 171 -2.36 -21.51 -16.79
CA ALA A 171 -2.53 -22.83 -16.21
C ALA A 171 -1.25 -23.34 -15.53
N GLY A 172 -0.08 -23.10 -16.14
CA GLY A 172 1.22 -23.41 -15.53
C GLY A 172 1.46 -22.61 -14.24
N LEU A 173 1.18 -21.30 -14.26
CA LEU A 173 1.29 -20.45 -13.08
C LEU A 173 0.32 -20.87 -11.97
N ALA A 174 -0.93 -21.18 -12.31
CA ALA A 174 -1.91 -21.69 -11.38
C ALA A 174 -1.44 -23.02 -10.75
N GLY A 175 -0.88 -23.94 -11.57
CA GLY A 175 -0.30 -25.19 -11.07
C GLY A 175 0.83 -24.96 -10.06
N VAL A 176 1.74 -24.01 -10.35
CA VAL A 176 2.83 -23.66 -9.42
C VAL A 176 2.27 -23.07 -8.12
N VAL A 177 1.26 -22.19 -8.20
CA VAL A 177 0.63 -21.59 -7.02
C VAL A 177 -0.08 -22.66 -6.18
N VAL A 178 -0.83 -23.58 -6.81
CA VAL A 178 -1.52 -24.67 -6.11
C VAL A 178 -0.51 -25.61 -5.45
N LEU A 179 0.56 -26.00 -6.17
CA LEU A 179 1.62 -26.83 -5.61
C LEU A 179 2.33 -26.15 -4.44
N GLY A 180 2.69 -24.87 -4.60
CA GLY A 180 3.30 -24.07 -3.53
C GLY A 180 2.39 -23.94 -2.30
N ALA A 181 1.09 -23.72 -2.51
CA ALA A 181 0.11 -23.67 -1.44
C ALA A 181 -0.03 -25.03 -0.73
N ALA A 182 -0.03 -26.13 -1.49
CA ALA A 182 -0.09 -27.49 -0.92
C ALA A 182 1.17 -27.79 -0.09
N VAL A 183 2.36 -27.49 -0.60
CA VAL A 183 3.63 -27.66 0.13
C VAL A 183 3.64 -26.80 1.40
N PHE A 184 3.22 -25.54 1.28
CA PHE A 184 3.12 -24.65 2.44
C PHE A 184 2.13 -25.16 3.49
N LEU A 185 0.96 -25.67 3.06
CA LEU A 185 -0.03 -26.25 3.96
C LEU A 185 0.54 -27.48 4.69
N VAL A 186 1.19 -28.40 3.96
CA VAL A 186 1.86 -29.57 4.58
C VAL A 186 2.92 -29.13 5.58
N TYR A 187 3.75 -28.14 5.24
CA TYR A 187 4.75 -27.59 6.15
C TYR A 187 4.08 -27.00 7.39
N MET A 188 3.02 -26.21 7.24
CA MET A 188 2.29 -25.64 8.37
C MET A 188 1.66 -26.72 9.23
N MET A 189 1.11 -27.77 8.63
CA MET A 189 0.53 -28.91 9.36
C MET A 189 1.59 -29.69 10.14
N SER A 190 2.79 -29.84 9.61
CA SER A 190 3.87 -30.58 10.28
C SER A 190 4.56 -29.76 11.38
N SER A 191 4.74 -28.45 11.18
CA SER A 191 5.54 -27.58 12.04
C SER A 191 4.73 -26.83 13.10
N TYR A 192 3.44 -26.57 12.84
CA TYR A 192 2.58 -25.80 13.73
C TYR A 192 1.36 -26.59 14.16
N LYS A 193 1.41 -27.16 15.36
CA LYS A 193 0.29 -27.91 15.98
C LYS A 193 -0.75 -27.00 16.67
N SER A 194 -1.05 -25.85 16.11
CA SER A 194 -1.98 -24.89 16.70
C SER A 194 -3.37 -25.07 16.13
N ASP A 195 -4.40 -25.23 16.97
CA ASP A 195 -5.81 -25.29 16.59
C ASP A 195 -6.24 -24.10 15.69
N ARG A 196 -5.54 -22.97 15.84
CA ARG A 196 -5.81 -21.79 15.01
C ARG A 196 -5.66 -22.06 13.52
N TYR A 197 -4.77 -22.97 13.10
CA TYR A 197 -4.55 -23.29 11.68
C TYR A 197 -5.45 -24.40 11.18
N PHE A 198 -6.02 -25.21 12.07
CA PHE A 198 -6.85 -26.37 11.72
C PHE A 198 -8.34 -26.16 11.92
N ASN A 199 -8.73 -25.13 12.69
CA ASN A 199 -10.13 -24.77 12.86
C ASN A 199 -10.53 -23.68 11.88
N PRO A 200 -11.31 -23.99 10.80
CA PRO A 200 -11.75 -22.98 9.82
C PRO A 200 -12.48 -21.81 10.46
N ALA A 201 -13.19 -22.01 11.55
CA ALA A 201 -13.88 -20.93 12.26
C ALA A 201 -12.91 -19.89 12.83
N SER A 202 -11.67 -20.27 13.15
CA SER A 202 -10.64 -19.36 13.63
C SER A 202 -9.95 -18.55 12.53
N TRP A 203 -10.12 -18.92 11.26
CA TRP A 203 -9.55 -18.19 10.12
C TRP A 203 -10.30 -16.90 9.81
N PHE A 204 -11.55 -16.83 10.22
CA PHE A 204 -12.43 -15.72 9.91
C PHE A 204 -12.62 -14.86 11.15
N HIS A 205 -11.99 -13.69 11.16
CA HIS A 205 -12.32 -12.67 12.15
C HIS A 205 -13.75 -12.18 11.88
N THR A 206 -14.62 -12.41 12.84
CA THR A 206 -16.03 -11.97 12.76
C THR A 206 -16.15 -10.53 13.22
N PHE A 207 -15.66 -9.58 12.42
CA PHE A 207 -16.04 -8.19 12.64
C PHE A 207 -17.48 -7.98 12.19
N VAL A 208 -18.27 -7.35 13.04
CA VAL A 208 -19.62 -6.92 12.68
C VAL A 208 -19.49 -5.87 11.57
N PRO A 209 -20.27 -5.96 10.49
CA PRO A 209 -20.34 -4.92 9.49
C PRO A 209 -20.69 -3.58 10.13
N ASN A 210 -19.95 -2.56 9.80
CA ASN A 210 -20.09 -1.22 10.37
C ASN A 210 -20.71 -0.22 9.39
N ARG A 211 -21.07 -0.68 8.19
CA ARG A 211 -21.67 0.14 7.13
C ARG A 211 -22.78 -0.59 6.41
N THR A 212 -23.66 0.17 5.79
CA THR A 212 -24.61 -0.35 4.80
C THR A 212 -23.95 -0.46 3.42
N VAL A 213 -24.51 -1.27 2.53
CA VAL A 213 -24.00 -1.40 1.14
C VAL A 213 -23.97 -0.07 0.39
N PRO A 214 -25.03 0.79 0.44
CA PRO A 214 -24.98 2.10 -0.19
C PRO A 214 -23.88 3.01 0.35
N GLU A 215 -23.63 3.01 1.67
CA GLU A 215 -22.54 3.77 2.29
C GLU A 215 -21.18 3.29 1.83
N ALA A 216 -20.96 1.97 1.79
CA ALA A 216 -19.72 1.39 1.29
C ALA A 216 -19.48 1.75 -0.18
N LEU A 217 -20.50 1.64 -1.04
CA LEU A 217 -20.41 2.04 -2.43
C LEU A 217 -20.14 3.55 -2.60
N LYS A 218 -20.79 4.39 -1.79
CA LYS A 218 -20.54 5.83 -1.77
C LYS A 218 -19.06 6.11 -1.45
N ILE A 219 -18.53 5.54 -0.36
CA ILE A 219 -17.12 5.71 0.02
C ILE A 219 -16.21 5.25 -1.11
N TYR A 220 -16.52 4.14 -1.75
CA TYR A 220 -15.72 3.60 -2.84
C TYR A 220 -15.68 4.54 -4.06
N VAL A 221 -16.84 4.99 -4.56
CA VAL A 221 -16.88 5.84 -5.76
C VAL A 221 -16.42 7.27 -5.51
N THR A 222 -16.50 7.75 -4.26
CA THR A 222 -15.96 9.06 -3.87
C THR A 222 -14.46 9.02 -3.55
N ASP A 223 -13.80 7.86 -3.64
CA ASP A 223 -12.41 7.66 -3.17
C ASP A 223 -12.21 8.10 -1.71
N ASN A 224 -13.24 7.90 -0.89
CA ASN A 224 -13.28 8.35 0.51
C ASN A 224 -12.99 9.86 0.67
N ILE A 225 -13.43 10.66 -0.28
CA ILE A 225 -13.36 12.12 -0.23
C ILE A 225 -14.70 12.63 0.27
N GLY A 226 -14.68 13.46 1.31
CA GLY A 226 -15.87 14.07 1.88
C GLY A 226 -16.23 15.40 1.23
N GLY A 227 -17.40 15.93 1.62
CA GLY A 227 -17.88 17.21 1.12
C GLY A 227 -18.34 17.18 -0.34
N VAL A 228 -18.44 18.35 -0.95
CA VAL A 228 -18.84 18.53 -2.36
C VAL A 228 -17.80 17.90 -3.30
N GLN A 229 -16.53 17.93 -2.94
CA GLN A 229 -15.43 17.34 -3.70
C GLN A 229 -15.60 15.83 -3.90
N GLY A 230 -16.13 15.12 -2.89
CA GLY A 230 -16.45 13.69 -3.03
C GLY A 230 -17.49 13.42 -4.11
N TRP A 231 -18.50 14.25 -4.25
CA TRP A 231 -19.49 14.09 -5.32
C TRP A 231 -18.92 14.38 -6.71
N PHE A 232 -18.03 15.37 -6.82
CA PHE A 232 -17.28 15.60 -8.06
C PHE A 232 -16.35 14.43 -8.39
N MET A 233 -15.69 13.85 -7.39
CA MET A 233 -14.88 12.64 -7.58
C MET A 233 -15.76 11.48 -8.07
N ALA A 234 -16.91 11.24 -7.45
CA ALA A 234 -17.86 10.20 -7.88
C ALA A 234 -18.29 10.40 -9.35
N ALA A 235 -18.61 11.64 -9.75
CA ALA A 235 -18.96 11.95 -11.14
C ALA A 235 -17.81 11.62 -12.09
N ILE A 236 -16.57 11.98 -11.74
CA ILE A 236 -15.37 11.65 -12.55
C ILE A 236 -15.14 10.14 -12.62
N VAL A 237 -15.30 9.41 -11.51
CA VAL A 237 -15.20 7.94 -11.49
C VAL A 237 -16.25 7.29 -12.40
N LEU A 238 -17.50 7.77 -12.37
CA LEU A 238 -18.56 7.27 -13.26
C LEU A 238 -18.29 7.59 -14.74
N ILE A 239 -17.78 8.77 -15.04
CA ILE A 239 -17.35 9.12 -16.40
C ILE A 239 -16.18 8.24 -16.84
N ALA A 240 -15.18 8.04 -15.98
CA ALA A 240 -14.04 7.18 -16.25
C ALA A 240 -14.46 5.73 -16.49
N PHE A 241 -15.41 5.24 -15.70
CA PHE A 241 -16.04 3.93 -15.89
C PHE A 241 -16.70 3.85 -17.27
N ALA A 242 -17.57 4.79 -17.63
CA ALA A 242 -18.26 4.82 -18.92
C ALA A 242 -17.28 4.87 -20.11
N VAL A 243 -16.22 5.69 -20.01
CA VAL A 243 -15.15 5.77 -21.04
C VAL A 243 -14.41 4.45 -21.16
N THR A 244 -14.11 3.79 -20.05
CA THR A 244 -13.42 2.49 -20.03
C THR A 244 -14.30 1.40 -20.65
N VAL A 245 -15.60 1.37 -20.34
CA VAL A 245 -16.58 0.48 -20.99
C VAL A 245 -16.68 0.76 -22.48
N ALA A 246 -16.74 2.03 -22.88
CA ALA A 246 -16.75 2.41 -24.29
C ALA A 246 -15.46 1.96 -25.03
N ALA A 247 -14.30 2.01 -24.36
CA ALA A 247 -13.04 1.51 -24.90
C ALA A 247 -13.03 -0.02 -25.07
N ILE A 248 -13.81 -0.77 -24.27
CA ILE A 248 -14.00 -2.22 -24.43
C ILE A 248 -14.90 -2.51 -25.63
N ILE A 249 -16.04 -1.81 -25.73
CA ILE A 249 -17.05 -2.07 -26.76
C ILE A 249 -16.59 -1.57 -28.13
N ARG A 250 -16.06 -0.35 -28.19
CA ARG A 250 -15.67 0.32 -29.44
C ARG A 250 -14.24 0.90 -29.40
N PRO A 251 -13.22 0.07 -29.27
CA PRO A 251 -11.83 0.52 -29.13
C PRO A 251 -11.35 1.37 -30.33
N GLN A 252 -11.98 1.19 -31.51
CA GLN A 252 -11.65 1.95 -32.72
C GLN A 252 -11.96 3.47 -32.59
N TRP A 253 -12.90 3.86 -31.70
CA TRP A 253 -13.22 5.28 -31.48
C TRP A 253 -12.06 6.05 -30.88
N PHE A 254 -11.23 5.35 -30.12
CA PHE A 254 -10.10 5.89 -29.38
C PHE A 254 -8.74 5.54 -30.00
N ALA A 255 -8.71 4.68 -31.04
CA ALA A 255 -7.52 4.45 -31.83
C ALA A 255 -7.17 5.71 -32.62
N ALA A 256 -5.87 6.04 -32.72
CA ALA A 256 -5.43 7.17 -33.52
C ALA A 256 -5.94 7.02 -34.96
N LYS A 257 -6.58 8.06 -35.51
CA LYS A 257 -6.90 8.10 -36.93
C LYS A 257 -5.59 7.93 -37.72
N ARG A 258 -5.55 6.92 -38.58
CA ARG A 258 -4.53 6.85 -39.63
C ARG A 258 -4.60 8.19 -40.35
N ALA A 259 -3.50 8.92 -40.42
CA ALA A 259 -3.36 9.91 -41.49
C ALA A 259 -3.58 9.11 -42.77
N ASP A 260 -4.73 9.30 -43.42
CA ASP A 260 -4.99 8.70 -44.71
C ASP A 260 -3.71 8.92 -45.49
N SER A 261 -3.01 7.84 -45.83
CA SER A 261 -1.93 7.91 -46.81
C SER A 261 -2.60 8.57 -47.99
N ALA A 262 -2.31 9.85 -48.11
CA ALA A 262 -2.67 10.58 -49.31
C ALA A 262 -2.18 9.68 -50.44
N THR A 263 -3.10 9.01 -51.10
CA THR A 263 -2.88 8.41 -52.38
C THR A 263 -2.26 9.55 -53.18
N VAL A 264 -0.95 9.50 -53.34
CA VAL A 264 -0.26 10.38 -54.29
C VAL A 264 -0.81 9.95 -55.62
N PRO A 265 -1.70 10.75 -56.24
CA PRO A 265 -2.16 10.45 -57.60
C PRO A 265 -0.93 10.66 -58.47
N GLY A 266 -0.26 9.59 -58.87
CA GLY A 266 0.90 9.68 -59.76
C GLY A 266 1.93 8.57 -59.68
N ALA A 267 1.86 7.69 -58.65
CA ALA A 267 2.87 6.62 -58.52
C ALA A 267 2.60 5.38 -59.40
N SER A 268 1.49 5.34 -60.13
CA SER A 268 1.16 4.22 -61.02
C SER A 268 1.52 4.42 -62.50
N ALA A 269 2.19 5.53 -62.86
CA ALA A 269 2.50 5.86 -64.25
C ALA A 269 4.00 5.71 -64.64
N ILE A 270 4.88 5.39 -63.68
CA ILE A 270 6.33 5.32 -63.99
C ILE A 270 6.83 3.88 -64.12
N ASP A 271 6.08 2.87 -63.70
CA ASP A 271 6.52 1.45 -63.81
C ASP A 271 6.11 0.76 -65.12
N ARG A 272 5.64 1.49 -66.15
CA ARG A 272 5.29 0.90 -67.46
C ARG A 272 6.14 1.34 -68.64
N ALA A 273 7.24 2.09 -68.41
CA ALA A 273 8.04 2.66 -69.50
C ALA A 273 9.52 2.19 -69.52
N SER A 274 9.85 1.01 -69.00
CA SER A 274 11.23 0.51 -69.14
C SER A 274 11.28 -0.98 -69.43
N ASP A 275 10.46 -1.44 -70.41
CA ASP A 275 10.65 -2.75 -71.01
C ASP A 275 10.66 -2.58 -72.54
N SER A 276 11.77 -2.11 -73.09
CA SER A 276 12.22 -2.42 -74.47
C SER A 276 13.53 -1.68 -74.74
N THR A 277 14.63 -2.36 -74.84
CA THR A 277 15.66 -2.34 -75.89
C THR A 277 16.92 -3.09 -75.40
N SER A 278 17.07 -4.21 -75.87
CA SER A 278 18.07 -4.91 -76.68
C SER A 278 19.54 -4.51 -76.55
N ALA A 279 20.34 -5.60 -76.38
CA ALA A 279 21.55 -5.99 -77.09
C ALA A 279 22.91 -5.41 -76.69
N GLN A 280 23.67 -6.28 -76.11
CA GLN A 280 24.95 -6.89 -76.48
C GLN A 280 26.31 -6.24 -76.07
N PRO A 281 27.44 -6.96 -76.17
CA PRO A 281 28.39 -7.10 -75.07
C PRO A 281 29.78 -6.57 -75.46
N HIS A 282 30.70 -6.41 -74.53
CA HIS A 282 32.17 -6.57 -74.65
C HIS A 282 32.83 -6.49 -73.29
N GLU A 283 33.40 -7.58 -72.86
CA GLU A 283 34.81 -7.95 -72.81
C GLU A 283 35.72 -7.25 -71.77
N GLN A 284 36.18 -8.12 -70.85
CA GLN A 284 37.50 -8.25 -70.26
C GLN A 284 38.17 -7.08 -69.47
N VAL A 285 38.60 -7.32 -68.30
CA VAL A 285 39.95 -7.72 -67.83
C VAL A 285 40.17 -7.43 -66.35
N ALA A 286 40.58 -8.49 -65.66
CA ALA A 286 41.53 -8.60 -64.54
C ALA A 286 41.30 -7.99 -63.17
N ASP A 287 41.27 -8.95 -62.25
CA ASP A 287 41.99 -9.04 -60.99
C ASP A 287 42.24 -7.80 -60.11
N PHE A 288 41.64 -7.80 -58.91
CA PHE A 288 42.44 -7.68 -57.69
C PHE A 288 41.64 -8.17 -56.47
N ALA A 289 42.22 -9.09 -55.79
CA ALA A 289 42.08 -9.60 -54.44
C ALA A 289 40.93 -9.18 -53.51
N ALA A 290 40.11 -10.15 -53.18
CA ALA A 290 39.71 -10.60 -51.85
C ALA A 290 39.55 -9.62 -50.69
N MET A 291 38.26 -9.33 -50.32
CA MET A 291 37.82 -9.40 -48.93
C MET A 291 36.31 -9.68 -48.92
N PRO A 292 35.80 -10.64 -48.17
CA PRO A 292 34.35 -10.90 -48.07
C PRO A 292 33.74 -9.83 -47.12
N ALA A 293 33.14 -8.80 -47.69
CA ALA A 293 32.22 -7.92 -46.96
C ALA A 293 30.93 -8.71 -46.69
N ASP A 294 30.86 -9.31 -45.53
CA ASP A 294 29.63 -9.86 -44.94
C ASP A 294 28.66 -8.70 -44.70
N ARG A 295 28.00 -8.23 -45.74
CA ARG A 295 26.83 -7.40 -45.68
C ARG A 295 25.68 -8.28 -45.17
N ARG A 296 25.69 -8.61 -43.89
CA ARG A 296 24.49 -9.01 -43.17
C ARG A 296 23.48 -7.87 -43.34
N ASN A 297 22.61 -8.07 -44.31
CA ASN A 297 21.37 -7.36 -44.46
C ASN A 297 20.59 -7.48 -43.14
N ARG A 298 20.94 -6.64 -42.16
CA ARG A 298 20.09 -6.36 -41.01
C ARG A 298 18.83 -5.72 -41.58
N LYS A 299 17.91 -6.53 -42.08
CA LYS A 299 16.51 -6.16 -42.15
C LYS A 299 16.12 -5.81 -40.71
N THR A 300 16.31 -4.56 -40.32
CA THR A 300 15.58 -3.95 -39.25
C THR A 300 14.12 -3.97 -39.69
N SER A 301 13.49 -5.13 -39.52
CA SER A 301 12.04 -5.22 -39.53
C SER A 301 11.58 -4.40 -38.34
N ALA A 302 11.47 -3.07 -38.53
CA ALA A 302 10.61 -2.25 -37.72
C ALA A 302 9.24 -2.94 -37.80
N SER A 303 8.93 -3.74 -36.78
CA SER A 303 7.66 -4.41 -36.64
C SER A 303 6.59 -3.34 -36.68
N TYR A 304 6.04 -3.08 -37.86
CA TYR A 304 4.87 -2.21 -38.04
C TYR A 304 3.73 -2.86 -37.25
N ARG A 305 3.53 -2.39 -36.02
CA ARG A 305 2.34 -2.74 -35.25
C ARG A 305 1.12 -2.29 -36.06
N THR A 306 0.37 -3.26 -36.55
CA THR A 306 -0.85 -2.97 -37.31
C THR A 306 -1.85 -2.25 -36.40
N PRO A 307 -2.69 -1.34 -36.91
CA PRO A 307 -3.74 -0.63 -36.15
C PRO A 307 -4.69 -1.57 -35.39
N ARG A 308 -4.83 -2.80 -35.88
CA ARG A 308 -5.62 -3.86 -35.27
C ARG A 308 -5.00 -4.36 -33.95
N SER A 309 -3.67 -4.32 -33.84
CA SER A 309 -2.96 -4.68 -32.61
C SER A 309 -3.16 -3.64 -31.50
N ASP A 310 -3.21 -2.36 -31.84
CA ASP A 310 -3.40 -1.27 -30.86
C ASP A 310 -4.81 -1.26 -30.26
N ALA A 311 -5.86 -1.48 -31.07
CA ALA A 311 -7.24 -1.57 -30.59
C ALA A 311 -7.44 -2.80 -29.67
N SER A 312 -6.84 -3.95 -30.03
CA SER A 312 -6.94 -5.17 -29.21
C SER A 312 -6.23 -5.00 -27.87
N GLN A 313 -5.11 -4.30 -27.84
CA GLN A 313 -4.33 -4.03 -26.64
C GLN A 313 -5.07 -3.04 -25.72
N LEU A 314 -5.61 -1.96 -26.30
CA LEU A 314 -6.45 -1.00 -25.57
C LEU A 314 -7.62 -1.71 -24.88
N ARG A 315 -8.31 -2.60 -25.60
CA ARG A 315 -9.42 -3.40 -25.06
C ARG A 315 -8.99 -4.28 -23.90
N ARG A 316 -7.83 -4.96 -23.99
CA ARG A 316 -7.30 -5.82 -22.91
C ARG A 316 -6.97 -5.00 -21.65
N ASP A 317 -6.32 -3.85 -21.83
CA ASP A 317 -5.97 -2.97 -20.72
C ASP A 317 -7.24 -2.39 -20.06
N ALA A 318 -8.25 -1.99 -20.85
CA ALA A 318 -9.54 -1.54 -20.36
C ALA A 318 -10.26 -2.62 -19.53
N ILE A 319 -10.27 -3.87 -20.01
CA ILE A 319 -10.85 -5.01 -19.27
C ILE A 319 -10.11 -5.23 -17.96
N ALA A 320 -8.76 -5.23 -17.99
CA ALA A 320 -7.96 -5.46 -16.79
C ALA A 320 -8.19 -4.39 -15.71
N ILE A 321 -8.21 -3.12 -16.12
CA ILE A 321 -8.47 -1.98 -15.21
C ILE A 321 -9.87 -2.05 -14.63
N LEU A 322 -10.88 -2.33 -15.45
CA LEU A 322 -12.26 -2.43 -15.01
C LEU A 322 -12.45 -3.60 -14.03
N LEU A 323 -11.83 -4.75 -14.31
CA LEU A 323 -11.86 -5.88 -13.39
C LEU A 323 -11.15 -5.56 -12.07
N ALA A 324 -9.98 -4.89 -12.10
CA ALA A 324 -9.29 -4.47 -10.89
C ALA A 324 -10.16 -3.51 -10.06
N PHE A 325 -10.82 -2.55 -10.71
CA PHE A 325 -11.77 -1.65 -10.07
C PHE A 325 -12.91 -2.43 -9.38
N PHE A 326 -13.56 -3.37 -10.06
CA PHE A 326 -14.62 -4.16 -9.45
C PHE A 326 -14.12 -5.06 -8.30
N LEU A 327 -12.95 -5.68 -8.45
CA LEU A 327 -12.39 -6.55 -7.41
C LEU A 327 -12.06 -5.78 -6.13
N VAL A 328 -11.49 -4.57 -6.24
CA VAL A 328 -11.24 -3.71 -5.08
C VAL A 328 -12.55 -3.33 -4.41
N GLY A 329 -13.56 -2.88 -5.19
CA GLY A 329 -14.89 -2.55 -4.67
C GLY A 329 -15.57 -3.74 -3.99
N LEU A 330 -15.46 -4.93 -4.58
CA LEU A 330 -16.01 -6.16 -4.01
C LEU A 330 -15.38 -6.48 -2.65
N VAL A 331 -14.05 -6.45 -2.55
CA VAL A 331 -13.34 -6.69 -1.28
C VAL A 331 -13.75 -5.66 -0.24
N TYR A 332 -13.85 -4.38 -0.61
CA TYR A 332 -14.24 -3.33 0.30
C TYR A 332 -15.68 -3.53 0.82
N VAL A 333 -16.64 -3.74 -0.06
CA VAL A 333 -18.04 -3.98 0.31
C VAL A 333 -18.21 -5.25 1.14
N CYS A 334 -17.52 -6.35 0.77
CA CYS A 334 -17.53 -7.58 1.55
C CYS A 334 -16.94 -7.39 2.96
N SER A 335 -15.93 -6.51 3.11
CA SER A 335 -15.30 -6.26 4.42
C SER A 335 -16.16 -5.43 5.36
N THR A 336 -17.00 -4.55 4.83
CA THR A 336 -17.63 -3.48 5.61
C THR A 336 -19.15 -3.61 5.73
N ALA A 337 -19.82 -4.22 4.73
CA ALA A 337 -21.27 -4.15 4.61
C ALA A 337 -21.98 -5.50 4.56
N LEU A 338 -21.28 -6.59 4.22
CA LEU A 338 -21.92 -7.90 4.02
C LEU A 338 -21.57 -8.89 5.13
N THR A 339 -22.46 -9.84 5.39
CA THR A 339 -22.27 -10.94 6.34
C THR A 339 -22.33 -12.29 5.63
N GLY A 340 -21.83 -13.34 6.28
CA GLY A 340 -21.90 -14.70 5.80
C GLY A 340 -20.56 -15.25 5.27
N TRP A 341 -20.58 -16.48 4.77
CA TRP A 341 -19.37 -17.20 4.35
C TRP A 341 -18.64 -16.55 3.17
N PHE A 342 -19.39 -16.07 2.18
CA PHE A 342 -18.82 -15.48 0.97
C PHE A 342 -18.00 -14.20 1.26
N PRO A 343 -18.54 -13.18 1.95
CA PRO A 343 -17.74 -12.03 2.36
C PRO A 343 -16.56 -12.40 3.24
N ASN A 344 -16.69 -13.38 4.11
CA ASN A 344 -15.60 -13.85 4.96
C ASN A 344 -14.45 -14.40 4.14
N ILE A 345 -14.72 -15.21 3.10
CA ILE A 345 -13.68 -15.73 2.20
C ILE A 345 -13.04 -14.60 1.41
N VAL A 346 -13.84 -13.73 0.78
CA VAL A 346 -13.35 -12.64 -0.06
C VAL A 346 -12.45 -11.69 0.73
N ALA A 347 -12.81 -11.36 1.96
CA ALA A 347 -12.11 -10.39 2.79
C ALA A 347 -11.10 -11.01 3.78
N ALA A 348 -10.96 -12.34 3.81
CA ALA A 348 -10.12 -13.07 4.78
C ALA A 348 -8.66 -12.59 4.82
N ALA A 349 -8.07 -12.33 3.64
CA ALA A 349 -6.69 -11.86 3.52
C ALA A 349 -6.44 -10.52 4.21
N TRP A 350 -7.47 -9.70 4.38
CA TRP A 350 -7.44 -8.38 5.03
C TRP A 350 -8.10 -8.37 6.42
N TYR A 351 -8.28 -9.55 7.04
CA TYR A 351 -8.92 -9.74 8.35
C TYR A 351 -10.38 -9.25 8.43
N ARG A 352 -11.03 -9.01 7.30
CA ARG A 352 -12.37 -8.44 7.25
C ARG A 352 -12.52 -7.14 8.06
N ALA A 353 -11.42 -6.44 8.32
CA ALA A 353 -11.43 -5.13 8.96
C ALA A 353 -11.48 -4.05 7.87
N GLU A 354 -12.30 -3.02 8.05
CA GLU A 354 -12.47 -1.92 7.09
C GLU A 354 -11.15 -1.28 6.66
N THR A 355 -10.24 -1.08 7.59
CA THR A 355 -9.05 -0.24 7.41
C THR A 355 -8.13 -0.71 6.28
N ARG A 356 -7.87 -2.03 6.18
CA ARG A 356 -6.97 -2.54 5.13
C ARG A 356 -7.61 -2.49 3.73
N PRO A 357 -8.85 -2.97 3.52
CA PRO A 357 -9.55 -2.79 2.25
C PRO A 357 -9.76 -1.32 1.88
N LEU A 358 -9.98 -0.44 2.86
CA LEU A 358 -10.11 0.99 2.63
C LEU A 358 -8.83 1.56 1.97
N THR A 359 -7.63 1.15 2.40
CA THR A 359 -6.36 1.61 1.79
C THR A 359 -6.20 1.18 0.34
N MET A 360 -6.98 0.21 -0.12
CA MET A 360 -6.92 -0.28 -1.51
C MET A 360 -7.75 0.57 -2.48
N ILE A 361 -8.68 1.38 -2.01
CA ILE A 361 -9.59 2.17 -2.86
C ILE A 361 -8.84 3.00 -3.92
N PRO A 362 -7.78 3.76 -3.58
CA PRO A 362 -7.04 4.53 -4.57
C PRO A 362 -6.41 3.68 -5.68
N PHE A 363 -6.06 2.42 -5.39
CA PHE A 363 -5.50 1.51 -6.40
C PHE A 363 -6.53 1.02 -7.43
N GLY A 364 -7.81 1.04 -7.08
CA GLY A 364 -8.91 0.78 -8.02
C GLY A 364 -9.32 2.03 -8.79
N VAL A 365 -9.47 3.13 -8.07
CA VAL A 365 -10.05 4.39 -8.60
C VAL A 365 -9.05 5.16 -9.49
N LEU A 366 -7.82 5.40 -9.02
CA LEU A 366 -6.84 6.21 -9.76
C LEU A 366 -6.46 5.63 -11.13
N PRO A 367 -6.14 4.33 -11.27
CA PRO A 367 -5.85 3.75 -12.57
C PRO A 367 -7.01 3.87 -13.56
N LEU A 368 -8.24 3.75 -13.07
CA LEU A 368 -9.44 3.93 -13.89
C LEU A 368 -9.54 5.36 -14.44
N ILE A 369 -9.36 6.37 -13.57
CA ILE A 369 -9.39 7.80 -13.96
C ILE A 369 -8.25 8.11 -14.92
N VAL A 370 -7.02 7.69 -14.62
CA VAL A 370 -5.84 7.94 -15.44
C VAL A 370 -5.99 7.30 -16.82
N PHE A 371 -6.43 6.04 -16.86
CA PHE A 371 -6.66 5.33 -18.11
C PHE A 371 -7.72 6.03 -18.96
N ALA A 372 -8.87 6.38 -18.39
CA ALA A 372 -9.94 7.07 -19.09
C ALA A 372 -9.48 8.45 -19.61
N ALA A 373 -8.76 9.23 -18.78
CA ALA A 373 -8.21 10.50 -19.18
C ALA A 373 -7.26 10.36 -20.40
N VAL A 374 -6.35 9.38 -20.36
CA VAL A 374 -5.44 9.14 -21.46
C VAL A 374 -6.18 8.70 -22.73
N VAL A 375 -7.20 7.83 -22.60
CA VAL A 375 -8.04 7.38 -23.72
C VAL A 375 -8.77 8.58 -24.37
N LEU A 376 -9.36 9.45 -23.56
CA LEU A 376 -10.05 10.67 -24.05
C LEU A 376 -9.07 11.65 -24.72
N LEU A 377 -7.91 11.89 -24.12
CA LEU A 377 -6.91 12.81 -24.67
C LEU A 377 -6.36 12.34 -26.03
N ARG A 378 -6.35 11.02 -26.27
CA ARG A 378 -5.92 10.41 -27.54
C ARG A 378 -7.01 10.39 -28.60
N ALA A 379 -8.29 10.45 -28.21
CA ALA A 379 -9.38 10.37 -29.16
C ALA A 379 -9.26 11.49 -30.20
N GLY A 380 -8.86 11.14 -31.41
CA GLY A 380 -8.69 12.11 -32.51
C GLY A 380 -9.99 12.78 -32.98
N ARG A 381 -11.13 12.25 -32.51
CA ARG A 381 -12.47 12.80 -32.79
C ARG A 381 -12.90 13.89 -31.82
N LEU A 382 -12.25 14.01 -30.66
CA LEU A 382 -12.58 15.04 -29.68
C LEU A 382 -11.86 16.35 -30.02
N PRO A 383 -12.55 17.49 -29.98
CA PRO A 383 -11.93 18.81 -30.19
C PRO A 383 -10.94 19.09 -29.04
N ASN A 384 -9.89 19.84 -29.33
CA ASN A 384 -8.87 20.18 -28.34
C ASN A 384 -9.44 20.95 -27.14
N VAL A 385 -10.47 21.75 -27.35
CA VAL A 385 -11.18 22.49 -26.30
C VAL A 385 -11.74 21.50 -25.23
N THR A 386 -12.40 20.43 -25.67
CA THR A 386 -12.93 19.40 -24.73
C THR A 386 -11.82 18.73 -23.92
N LYS A 387 -10.66 18.47 -24.54
CA LYS A 387 -9.49 17.89 -23.87
C LYS A 387 -8.91 18.84 -22.82
N ILE A 388 -8.81 20.12 -23.16
CA ILE A 388 -8.34 21.17 -22.24
C ILE A 388 -9.31 21.28 -21.05
N ILE A 389 -10.62 21.35 -21.30
CA ILE A 389 -11.63 21.42 -20.24
C ILE A 389 -11.51 20.21 -19.31
N ALA A 390 -11.38 19.00 -19.86
CA ALA A 390 -11.24 17.78 -19.04
C ALA A 390 -10.00 17.84 -18.14
N ILE A 391 -8.86 18.29 -18.63
CA ILE A 391 -7.63 18.46 -17.84
C ILE A 391 -7.81 19.54 -16.77
N VAL A 392 -8.39 20.68 -17.11
CA VAL A 392 -8.62 21.79 -16.18
C VAL A 392 -9.55 21.35 -15.04
N LEU A 393 -10.63 20.64 -15.36
CA LEU A 393 -11.56 20.11 -14.36
C LEU A 393 -10.88 19.09 -13.44
N LEU A 394 -10.06 18.20 -13.99
CA LEU A 394 -9.31 17.22 -13.21
C LEU A 394 -8.27 17.89 -12.30
N ALA A 395 -7.57 18.90 -12.79
CA ALA A 395 -6.62 19.68 -12.00
C ALA A 395 -7.33 20.48 -10.90
N ALA A 396 -8.45 21.13 -11.22
CA ALA A 396 -9.26 21.86 -10.26
C ALA A 396 -9.77 20.93 -9.14
N LEU A 397 -10.24 19.72 -9.49
CA LEU A 397 -10.63 18.72 -8.51
C LEU A 397 -9.44 18.32 -7.63
N ALA A 398 -8.29 17.96 -8.22
CA ALA A 398 -7.10 17.54 -7.49
C ALA A 398 -6.63 18.60 -6.48
N ILE A 399 -6.69 19.89 -6.86
CA ILE A 399 -6.35 21.00 -5.98
C ILE A 399 -7.43 21.21 -4.92
N SER A 400 -8.72 21.25 -5.30
CA SER A 400 -9.80 21.49 -4.35
C SER A 400 -9.89 20.41 -3.26
N CYS A 401 -9.59 19.17 -3.57
CA CYS A 401 -9.56 18.07 -2.61
C CYS A 401 -8.48 18.23 -1.53
N GLN A 402 -7.45 19.07 -1.76
CA GLN A 402 -6.45 19.32 -0.72
C GLN A 402 -7.00 20.19 0.41
N PHE A 403 -7.99 21.03 0.14
CA PHE A 403 -8.51 22.03 1.07
C PHE A 403 -9.93 21.74 1.57
N GLY A 404 -10.75 21.07 0.77
CA GLY A 404 -12.18 20.88 1.03
C GLY A 404 -12.61 19.45 1.39
N ASN A 405 -11.67 18.53 1.64
CA ASN A 405 -11.99 17.15 1.99
C ASN A 405 -12.33 17.01 3.48
N THR A 406 -13.62 16.97 3.80
CA THR A 406 -14.11 16.90 5.19
C THR A 406 -13.70 15.61 5.92
N VAL A 407 -13.58 14.46 5.21
CA VAL A 407 -13.10 13.21 5.80
C VAL A 407 -11.63 13.35 6.19
N ARG A 408 -10.82 13.97 5.32
CA ARG A 408 -9.40 14.21 5.61
C ARG A 408 -9.20 15.16 6.79
N SER A 409 -10.03 16.21 6.90
CA SER A 409 -10.00 17.10 8.07
C SER A 409 -10.32 16.35 9.36
N ALA A 410 -11.41 15.57 9.38
CA ALA A 410 -11.77 14.77 10.55
C ALA A 410 -10.68 13.74 10.93
N LEU A 411 -10.01 13.13 9.94
CA LEU A 411 -8.87 12.24 10.18
C LEU A 411 -7.66 13.00 10.72
N SER A 412 -7.39 14.21 10.23
CA SER A 412 -6.31 15.06 10.73
C SER A 412 -6.53 15.40 12.19
N ASP A 413 -7.76 15.77 12.57
CA ASP A 413 -8.11 16.06 13.95
C ASP A 413 -7.96 14.83 14.85
N ALA A 414 -8.39 13.65 14.37
CA ALA A 414 -8.22 12.38 15.09
C ALA A 414 -6.74 12.00 15.23
N VAL A 415 -5.93 12.20 14.20
CA VAL A 415 -4.48 11.97 14.24
C VAL A 415 -3.82 12.91 15.24
N TYR A 416 -4.16 14.21 15.19
CA TYR A 416 -3.64 15.20 16.14
C TYR A 416 -3.98 14.82 17.58
N ALA A 417 -5.25 14.47 17.86
CA ALA A 417 -5.68 14.03 19.17
C ALA A 417 -4.95 12.77 19.65
N ASN A 418 -4.64 11.83 18.73
CA ASN A 418 -3.90 10.60 19.07
C ASN A 418 -2.39 10.82 19.25
N MET A 419 -1.83 11.86 18.64
CA MET A 419 -0.40 12.21 18.73
C MET A 419 -0.08 13.21 19.85
N THR A 420 -1.10 13.83 20.43
CA THR A 420 -0.93 14.76 21.54
C THR A 420 -0.93 13.99 22.84
N ILE A 421 0.16 14.11 23.61
CA ILE A 421 0.26 13.55 24.95
C ILE A 421 -0.18 14.62 25.93
N ASP A 422 -1.42 14.51 26.43
CA ASP A 422 -2.01 15.39 27.45
C ASP A 422 -2.75 14.56 28.50
N ASP A 423 -3.42 15.20 29.42
CA ASP A 423 -4.21 14.57 30.47
C ASP A 423 -5.73 14.67 30.20
N ALA A 424 -6.15 15.02 28.97
CA ALA A 424 -7.57 15.17 28.62
C ALA A 424 -8.37 13.86 28.73
N ARG A 425 -7.69 12.74 28.56
CA ARG A 425 -8.26 11.38 28.72
C ARG A 425 -7.40 10.60 29.74
N PRO A 426 -7.66 10.74 31.04
CA PRO A 426 -6.81 10.20 32.11
C PRO A 426 -6.72 8.67 32.12
N ASP A 427 -7.70 7.98 31.58
CA ASP A 427 -7.79 6.52 31.46
C ASP A 427 -7.09 5.96 30.21
N GLU A 428 -6.58 6.82 29.32
CA GLU A 428 -5.87 6.35 28.13
C GLU A 428 -4.49 5.73 28.45
N GLN A 429 -3.98 4.97 27.45
CA GLN A 429 -2.73 4.23 27.61
C GLN A 429 -1.52 5.12 27.89
N LEU A 430 -1.45 6.34 27.35
CA LEU A 430 -0.37 7.27 27.61
C LEU A 430 -0.91 8.69 27.77
N THR A 431 -0.70 9.28 28.95
CA THR A 431 -1.05 10.67 29.28
C THR A 431 0.21 11.43 29.66
N ALA A 432 0.16 12.75 29.73
CA ALA A 432 1.29 13.57 30.15
C ALA A 432 1.76 13.23 31.58
N THR A 433 0.83 12.91 32.46
CA THR A 433 1.15 12.43 33.82
C THR A 433 1.81 11.05 33.80
N LYS A 434 1.25 10.08 33.04
CA LYS A 434 1.86 8.75 32.91
C LYS A 434 3.27 8.85 32.33
N GLU A 435 3.49 9.67 31.29
CA GLU A 435 4.82 9.89 30.72
C GLU A 435 5.83 10.41 31.77
N LYS A 436 5.43 11.40 32.58
CA LYS A 436 6.26 11.93 33.67
C LYS A 436 6.57 10.85 34.72
N ILE A 437 5.59 9.98 35.05
CA ILE A 437 5.79 8.86 35.96
C ILE A 437 6.80 7.88 35.38
N LEU A 438 6.64 7.45 34.13
CA LEU A 438 7.55 6.53 33.48
C LEU A 438 8.99 7.05 33.45
N LYS A 439 9.19 8.34 33.20
CA LYS A 439 10.52 8.99 33.31
C LYS A 439 11.10 8.89 34.72
N LYS A 440 10.27 9.07 35.75
CA LYS A 440 10.72 8.94 37.14
C LYS A 440 11.02 7.50 37.50
N VAL A 441 10.19 6.55 37.02
CA VAL A 441 10.41 5.11 37.21
C VAL A 441 11.80 4.73 36.68
N VAL A 442 12.10 5.06 35.40
CA VAL A 442 13.40 4.74 34.80
C VAL A 442 14.56 5.41 35.52
N LYS A 443 14.37 6.63 36.03
CA LYS A 443 15.41 7.32 36.84
C LYS A 443 15.68 6.59 38.15
N GLU A 444 14.66 5.98 38.77
CA GLU A 444 14.76 5.25 40.03
C GLU A 444 15.29 3.84 39.85
N THR A 445 14.79 3.11 38.85
CA THR A 445 15.12 1.70 38.61
C THR A 445 16.36 1.50 37.76
N GLY A 446 16.77 2.50 36.99
CA GLY A 446 17.76 2.30 35.92
C GLY A 446 17.18 1.49 34.73
N THR A 447 18.07 0.91 33.94
CA THR A 447 17.75 0.08 32.78
C THR A 447 17.97 -1.41 33.01
N ASP A 448 18.62 -1.79 34.12
CA ASP A 448 19.08 -3.13 34.42
C ASP A 448 18.19 -3.86 35.45
N SER A 449 17.34 -3.10 36.18
CA SER A 449 16.35 -3.64 37.11
C SER A 449 15.04 -3.99 36.40
N VAL A 450 14.50 -5.18 36.67
CA VAL A 450 13.22 -5.59 36.08
C VAL A 450 12.04 -4.87 36.76
N VAL A 451 11.08 -4.40 35.96
CA VAL A 451 9.84 -3.76 36.44
C VAL A 451 8.62 -4.57 36.01
N VAL A 452 7.86 -5.05 36.96
CA VAL A 452 6.58 -5.73 36.76
C VAL A 452 5.44 -4.72 36.75
N SER A 453 4.59 -4.74 35.73
CA SER A 453 3.37 -3.92 35.65
C SER A 453 2.42 -4.48 34.59
N ASP A 454 1.13 -4.08 34.63
CA ASP A 454 0.20 -4.37 33.54
C ASP A 454 0.59 -3.57 32.27
N PRO A 455 0.94 -4.23 31.16
CA PRO A 455 1.30 -3.53 29.93
C PRO A 455 0.15 -2.68 29.35
N LEU A 456 -1.11 -3.06 29.64
CA LEU A 456 -2.30 -2.42 29.09
C LEU A 456 -2.68 -1.11 29.79
N ASN A 457 -2.01 -0.76 30.91
CA ASN A 457 -2.18 0.53 31.57
C ASN A 457 -1.26 1.63 30.99
N GLY A 458 -0.40 1.26 30.02
CA GLY A 458 0.58 2.14 29.39
C GLY A 458 2.00 2.00 29.92
N SER A 459 2.26 1.16 30.93
CA SER A 459 3.62 0.94 31.47
C SER A 459 4.60 0.42 30.41
N MET A 460 4.12 -0.36 29.44
CA MET A 460 4.93 -0.89 28.34
C MET A 460 5.70 0.20 27.55
N TYR A 461 5.20 1.45 27.57
CA TYR A 461 5.89 2.55 26.89
C TYR A 461 7.23 2.90 27.53
N ALA A 462 7.47 2.54 28.80
CA ALA A 462 8.76 2.78 29.45
C ALA A 462 9.91 2.06 28.73
N THR A 463 9.69 0.84 28.23
CA THR A 463 10.70 0.14 27.40
C THR A 463 10.96 0.85 26.08
N ALA A 464 9.89 1.17 25.33
CA ALA A 464 10.04 1.75 24.01
C ALA A 464 10.61 3.18 24.01
N MET A 465 10.27 3.96 25.04
CA MET A 465 10.62 5.40 25.13
C MET A 465 11.91 5.65 25.89
N TYR A 466 12.19 4.85 26.91
CA TYR A 466 13.25 5.15 27.88
C TYR A 466 14.20 3.98 28.13
N GLY A 467 13.97 2.82 27.50
CA GLY A 467 14.84 1.66 27.62
C GLY A 467 14.70 0.92 28.96
N ALA A 468 13.59 1.12 29.72
CA ALA A 468 13.35 0.37 30.94
C ALA A 468 13.20 -1.13 30.67
N ASP A 469 13.67 -1.96 31.58
CA ASP A 469 13.45 -3.41 31.55
C ASP A 469 12.08 -3.77 32.14
N MET A 470 11.02 -3.50 31.35
CA MET A 470 9.67 -3.92 31.71
C MET A 470 9.52 -5.41 31.43
N LEU A 471 9.13 -6.21 32.45
CA LEU A 471 8.88 -7.65 32.25
C LEU A 471 7.82 -7.91 31.16
N PHE A 472 6.82 -7.04 31.06
CA PHE A 472 5.81 -7.07 30.02
C PHE A 472 5.98 -5.87 29.07
N PRO A 473 6.97 -5.90 28.16
CA PRO A 473 7.27 -4.76 27.27
C PRO A 473 6.23 -4.56 26.18
N ILE A 474 5.41 -5.59 25.90
CA ILE A 474 4.29 -5.58 24.97
C ILE A 474 3.17 -6.46 25.49
N TYR A 475 1.94 -6.22 25.02
CA TYR A 475 0.87 -7.16 25.24
C TYR A 475 1.16 -8.50 24.53
N ASN A 476 1.08 -9.59 25.27
CA ASN A 476 1.26 -10.95 24.76
C ASN A 476 0.05 -11.83 25.08
N ALA A 477 -0.78 -12.10 24.05
CA ALA A 477 -1.97 -12.96 24.19
C ALA A 477 -1.67 -14.40 24.60
N LYS A 478 -0.41 -14.84 24.45
CA LYS A 478 0.04 -16.22 24.68
C LYS A 478 1.21 -16.27 25.66
N ALA A 479 1.19 -15.40 26.66
CA ALA A 479 2.26 -15.34 27.65
C ALA A 479 2.60 -16.71 28.22
N GLU A 480 1.60 -17.53 28.56
CA GLU A 480 1.77 -18.90 29.07
C GLU A 480 2.50 -19.83 28.08
N LYS A 481 2.35 -19.61 26.76
CA LYS A 481 2.95 -20.47 25.73
C LYS A 481 4.29 -19.94 25.21
N ASN A 482 4.51 -18.63 25.27
CA ASN A 482 5.68 -17.98 24.68
C ASN A 482 6.83 -17.74 25.68
N GLY A 483 6.56 -17.95 26.96
CA GLY A 483 7.55 -17.88 28.03
C GLY A 483 6.90 -18.22 29.35
N ALA A 484 7.33 -19.31 29.98
CA ALA A 484 6.78 -19.75 31.26
C ALA A 484 6.85 -18.65 32.32
N ILE A 485 7.86 -17.76 32.22
CA ILE A 485 8.11 -16.71 33.22
C ILE A 485 6.96 -15.68 33.32
N PHE A 486 6.29 -15.34 32.20
CA PHE A 486 5.19 -14.40 32.26
C PHE A 486 4.00 -14.93 33.04
N GLY A 487 3.55 -16.17 32.74
CA GLY A 487 2.49 -16.84 33.49
C GLY A 487 2.90 -17.17 34.90
N GLN A 488 4.17 -17.54 35.16
CA GLN A 488 4.69 -17.77 36.49
C GLN A 488 4.62 -16.52 37.36
N THR A 489 5.00 -15.36 36.81
CA THR A 489 4.92 -14.09 37.54
C THR A 489 3.48 -13.68 37.83
N GLU A 490 2.57 -13.84 36.85
CA GLU A 490 1.14 -13.58 37.05
C GLU A 490 0.55 -14.46 38.14
N ASN A 491 0.84 -15.79 38.13
CA ASN A 491 0.35 -16.74 39.12
C ASN A 491 0.99 -16.50 40.49
N ALA A 492 2.29 -16.18 40.53
CA ALA A 492 2.98 -15.89 41.79
C ALA A 492 2.41 -14.62 42.46
N PHE A 493 2.13 -13.58 41.67
CA PHE A 493 1.50 -12.37 42.17
C PHE A 493 0.07 -12.63 42.67
N ALA A 494 -0.71 -13.44 41.98
CA ALA A 494 -2.07 -13.79 42.35
C ALA A 494 -2.15 -14.68 43.60
N SER A 495 -1.08 -15.42 43.95
CA SER A 495 -1.08 -16.39 45.01
C SER A 495 -1.17 -15.77 46.42
N GLY A 496 -0.78 -14.51 46.59
CA GLY A 496 -0.63 -13.87 47.90
C GLY A 496 0.58 -14.36 48.71
N ASP A 497 1.44 -15.23 48.13
CA ASP A 497 2.68 -15.72 48.73
C ASP A 497 3.87 -14.84 48.30
N GLY A 498 4.32 -13.97 49.19
CA GLY A 498 5.43 -13.07 48.98
C GLY A 498 6.75 -13.78 48.65
N LYS A 499 7.01 -14.94 49.23
CA LYS A 499 8.22 -15.71 48.97
C LYS A 499 8.20 -16.34 47.57
N ALA A 500 7.06 -16.89 47.14
CA ALA A 500 6.89 -17.41 45.80
C ALA A 500 7.07 -16.28 44.76
N LEU A 501 6.54 -15.09 45.05
CA LEU A 501 6.64 -13.91 44.18
C LEU A 501 8.09 -13.42 44.03
N THR A 502 8.82 -13.21 45.13
CA THR A 502 10.21 -12.75 45.11
C THR A 502 11.14 -13.79 44.48
N ASN A 503 10.95 -15.08 44.75
CA ASN A 503 11.71 -16.16 44.09
C ASN A 503 11.49 -16.21 42.56
N THR A 504 10.35 -15.73 42.10
CA THR A 504 10.04 -15.68 40.65
C THR A 504 10.59 -14.45 39.98
N VAL A 505 10.50 -13.28 40.62
CA VAL A 505 10.79 -11.99 39.98
C VAL A 505 12.24 -11.55 40.18
N CYS A 506 12.81 -11.72 41.37
CA CYS A 506 14.15 -11.23 41.69
C CYS A 506 15.28 -11.81 40.80
N PRO A 507 15.25 -13.11 40.42
CA PRO A 507 16.28 -13.67 39.55
C PRO A 507 16.24 -13.15 38.11
N LEU A 508 15.23 -12.37 37.75
CA LEU A 508 15.09 -11.81 36.36
C LEU A 508 15.88 -10.54 36.19
N SER A 509 16.25 -9.86 37.26
CA SER A 509 16.94 -8.59 37.24
C SER A 509 18.45 -8.78 37.11
N ALA A 510 19.09 -8.02 36.23
CA ALA A 510 20.54 -8.12 36.01
C ALA A 510 21.34 -7.55 37.19
N ASP A 511 20.84 -6.56 37.89
CA ASP A 511 21.44 -5.90 39.06
C ASP A 511 20.94 -6.48 40.39
N GLY A 512 20.02 -7.42 40.35
CA GLY A 512 19.41 -8.06 41.53
C GLY A 512 18.23 -7.28 42.15
N ASP A 513 17.91 -6.09 41.63
CA ASP A 513 16.78 -5.27 42.07
C ASP A 513 15.56 -5.45 41.18
N ALA A 514 14.41 -5.68 41.76
CA ALA A 514 13.16 -5.85 41.04
C ALA A 514 12.08 -4.92 41.60
N TYR A 515 11.21 -4.44 40.73
CA TYR A 515 10.19 -3.44 41.07
C TYR A 515 8.81 -3.83 40.59
N PHE A 516 7.78 -3.29 41.24
CA PHE A 516 6.40 -3.35 40.82
C PHE A 516 5.85 -1.95 40.65
N LEU A 517 5.29 -1.65 39.48
CA LEU A 517 4.66 -0.36 39.18
C LEU A 517 3.13 -0.52 39.13
N SER A 518 2.45 0.07 40.11
CA SER A 518 1.00 0.24 40.12
C SER A 518 0.66 1.59 39.44
N MET A 519 -0.03 1.56 38.26
CA MET A 519 -0.31 2.76 37.47
C MET A 519 -1.70 2.70 36.80
N GLY A 520 -2.74 2.54 37.64
CA GLY A 520 -4.13 2.56 37.16
C GLY A 520 -4.56 1.35 36.33
N GLY A 521 -5.78 1.38 35.86
CA GLY A 521 -6.40 0.29 35.11
C GLY A 521 -5.97 0.24 33.63
N GLN A 522 -6.44 -0.79 32.96
CA GLN A 522 -6.23 -0.99 31.52
C GLN A 522 -6.92 0.10 30.70
N ALA A 523 -6.23 0.63 29.71
CA ALA A 523 -6.75 1.69 28.86
C ALA A 523 -7.93 1.20 27.99
N PRO A 524 -9.03 1.96 27.89
CA PRO A 524 -10.22 1.60 27.11
C PRO A 524 -9.92 1.32 25.64
N SER A 525 -9.00 2.07 25.04
CA SER A 525 -8.56 1.86 23.67
C SER A 525 -7.89 0.52 23.42
N LEU A 526 -7.31 -0.10 24.45
CA LEU A 526 -6.67 -1.42 24.38
C LEU A 526 -7.63 -2.56 24.71
N GLN A 527 -8.63 -2.34 25.55
CA GLN A 527 -9.60 -3.36 25.98
C GLN A 527 -10.35 -3.98 24.81
N MET A 528 -10.70 -3.18 23.78
CA MET A 528 -11.44 -3.67 22.62
C MET A 528 -10.70 -4.78 21.85
N PHE A 529 -9.35 -4.79 21.88
CA PHE A 529 -8.53 -5.74 21.11
C PHE A 529 -7.74 -6.70 22.00
N THR A 530 -7.38 -6.26 23.18
CA THR A 530 -6.30 -6.87 23.97
C THR A 530 -6.61 -7.02 25.45
N PHE A 531 -7.84 -6.71 25.89
CA PHE A 531 -8.22 -6.84 27.30
C PHE A 531 -7.87 -8.26 27.82
N LYS A 532 -7.19 -8.31 28.94
CA LYS A 532 -6.71 -9.56 29.54
C LYS A 532 -6.97 -9.57 31.04
N GLN A 533 -7.83 -10.47 31.46
CA GLN A 533 -8.12 -10.72 32.87
C GLN A 533 -6.91 -11.23 33.66
N GLN A 534 -5.95 -11.84 32.95
CA GLN A 534 -4.71 -12.32 33.60
C GLN A 534 -3.92 -11.20 34.29
N TYR A 535 -4.05 -9.94 33.86
CA TYR A 535 -3.38 -8.80 34.50
C TYR A 535 -4.20 -8.16 35.62
N ASP A 536 -5.44 -8.62 35.86
CA ASP A 536 -6.31 -8.04 36.90
C ASP A 536 -5.68 -8.16 38.31
N THR A 537 -4.85 -9.17 38.57
CA THR A 537 -4.14 -9.33 39.82
C THR A 537 -3.20 -8.17 40.15
N PHE A 538 -2.63 -7.53 39.15
CA PHE A 538 -1.77 -6.34 39.29
C PHE A 538 -2.54 -5.07 39.70
N HIS A 539 -3.87 -5.14 39.70
CA HIS A 539 -4.78 -4.07 40.13
C HIS A 539 -5.49 -4.42 41.46
N ASP A 540 -5.25 -5.59 42.03
CA ASP A 540 -5.83 -5.96 43.33
C ASP A 540 -5.13 -5.22 44.46
N GLN A 541 -5.74 -4.14 44.91
CA GLN A 541 -5.19 -3.32 45.99
C GLN A 541 -4.98 -4.08 47.29
N LYS A 542 -5.80 -5.12 47.57
CA LYS A 542 -5.65 -5.94 48.77
C LYS A 542 -4.37 -6.75 48.73
N LEU A 543 -4.02 -7.34 47.56
CA LEU A 543 -2.76 -8.04 47.38
C LEU A 543 -1.56 -7.09 47.47
N ILE A 544 -1.66 -5.91 46.85
CA ILE A 544 -0.61 -4.89 46.90
C ILE A 544 -0.36 -4.45 48.35
N ASP A 545 -1.43 -4.18 49.10
CA ASP A 545 -1.35 -3.76 50.51
C ASP A 545 -0.83 -4.90 51.39
N GLN A 546 -1.21 -6.16 51.11
CA GLN A 546 -0.70 -7.32 51.79
C GLN A 546 0.81 -7.47 51.62
N TYR A 547 1.31 -7.44 50.38
CA TYR A 547 2.75 -7.54 50.07
C TYR A 547 3.56 -6.39 50.65
N ALA A 548 2.97 -5.18 50.71
CA ALA A 548 3.61 -4.05 51.35
C ALA A 548 3.65 -4.20 52.89
N LYS A 549 2.62 -4.81 53.48
CA LYS A 549 2.52 -5.03 54.96
C LYS A 549 3.41 -6.14 55.45
N ASP A 550 3.52 -7.24 54.70
CA ASP A 550 4.32 -8.42 55.08
C ASP A 550 5.82 -8.25 54.75
N GLY A 551 6.19 -7.13 54.13
CA GLY A 551 7.57 -6.80 53.76
C GLY A 551 8.06 -7.45 52.47
N THR A 552 7.19 -8.10 51.70
CA THR A 552 7.54 -8.66 50.36
C THR A 552 7.98 -7.55 49.42
N MET A 553 7.34 -6.38 49.50
CA MET A 553 7.73 -5.20 48.74
C MET A 553 7.62 -3.92 49.58
N ARG A 554 8.44 -2.94 49.25
CA ARG A 554 8.50 -1.64 49.91
C ARG A 554 8.13 -0.53 48.94
N LYS A 555 7.22 0.38 49.32
CA LYS A 555 6.92 1.58 48.49
C LYS A 555 8.15 2.47 48.42
N VAL A 556 8.67 2.72 47.23
CA VAL A 556 9.83 3.56 46.97
C VAL A 556 9.40 4.97 46.59
N GLN A 557 8.37 5.04 45.76
CA GLN A 557 7.87 6.34 45.27
C GLN A 557 6.35 6.34 45.22
N ASP A 558 5.75 7.42 45.70
CA ASP A 558 4.30 7.65 45.63
C ASP A 558 4.02 8.68 44.53
N TYR A 559 3.10 8.36 43.61
CA TYR A 559 2.70 9.22 42.51
C TYR A 559 1.30 9.83 42.68
N SER A 560 0.63 9.55 43.80
CA SER A 560 -0.77 9.97 44.07
C SER A 560 -1.03 11.47 43.90
N ASN A 561 -0.01 12.29 44.10
CA ASN A 561 -0.12 13.74 44.01
C ASN A 561 0.21 14.28 42.61
N MET A 562 0.52 13.46 41.62
CA MET A 562 0.90 13.94 40.30
C MET A 562 -0.31 14.35 39.43
N ALA A 563 -1.47 13.76 39.71
CA ALA A 563 -2.75 14.14 39.12
C ALA A 563 -3.89 13.63 40.02
N SER A 564 -5.07 14.22 39.94
CA SER A 564 -6.24 13.80 40.72
C SER A 564 -6.66 12.36 40.47
N TYR A 565 -6.44 11.86 39.27
CA TYR A 565 -6.74 10.47 38.86
C TYR A 565 -5.61 9.47 39.17
N ALA A 566 -4.42 9.94 39.58
CA ALA A 566 -3.27 9.09 39.90
C ALA A 566 -3.30 8.57 41.37
N LYS A 567 -4.42 8.70 42.07
CA LYS A 567 -4.55 8.27 43.45
C LYS A 567 -4.23 6.79 43.60
N GLY A 568 -3.31 6.45 44.51
CA GLY A 568 -2.85 5.09 44.77
C GLY A 568 -1.77 4.56 43.80
N TRP A 569 -1.33 5.37 42.83
CA TRP A 569 -0.25 4.99 41.96
C TRP A 569 1.09 5.10 42.67
N ALA A 570 1.91 4.04 42.58
CA ALA A 570 3.18 3.98 43.28
C ALA A 570 4.15 2.99 42.63
N LEU A 571 5.44 3.21 42.87
CA LEU A 571 6.51 2.25 42.61
C LEU A 571 6.88 1.55 43.90
N TYR A 572 6.96 0.24 43.81
CA TYR A 572 7.40 -0.62 44.94
C TYR A 572 8.65 -1.36 44.52
N GLN A 573 9.58 -1.56 45.45
CA GLN A 573 10.76 -2.41 45.28
C GLN A 573 10.50 -3.72 45.99
N PHE A 574 10.74 -4.86 45.33
CA PHE A 574 10.68 -6.17 45.94
C PHE A 574 11.85 -6.36 46.90
N ASN A 575 11.61 -7.08 47.98
CA ASN A 575 12.67 -7.49 48.89
C ASN A 575 13.32 -8.77 48.36
N CYS A 576 14.39 -8.60 47.59
CA CYS A 576 15.11 -9.65 46.87
C CYS A 576 16.23 -10.31 47.71
N GLN A 577 16.16 -10.25 49.03
CA GLN A 577 17.17 -10.85 49.92
C GLN A 577 16.89 -12.33 50.22
#